data_c68d529668e222075a87d3d3969061d1
#
_entry.id   c68d529668e222075a87d3d3969061d1
#
_cell.length_a   1.000
_cell.length_b   1.000
_cell.length_c   1.000
_cell.angle_alpha   90.00
_cell.angle_beta   90.00
_cell.angle_gamma   90.00
#
_symmetry.space_group_name_H-M   'P 1'
#
loop_
_entity.id
_entity.type
_entity.pdbx_description
1 polymer ?
#
loop_
_entity_poly.entity_id
_entity_poly.type
_entity_poly.pdbx_seq_one_letter_code
_entity_poly.pdbx_strand_id
1 'polypeptide(L)'
;MEQLISTGWWAHIPEHINPVLVSFGQFKVYWYGLMYPVGFLTAFFLVIYRIRSEKLILEESTVFDFLLWAIISVIFGARIGHVVSSDLSYYLANPWKIISPFDFTGGLHYTGILGMSYHGGAIALVLSYILFCYIRKINHWQFADIVAPAIPAGYTFGRIGNFINGELYGKVTTLPWGMYFPADPTHQLRHPSQLYEAFLEGIVLFLILWHLRKKKWFNGLTMSIYLIGYGVIRFFIEFIREQLEFTELYFGFINLAQVMSLLMIVIGLGIMLIRKDRPYLPITREEQEE
;
A
#
# COMPACT_ATOMS: atom_id res chain seq x y z
N MET A 1 16.18 -9.77 35.52
CA MET A 1 15.95 -8.49 34.78
C MET A 1 14.87 -8.62 33.69
N GLU A 2 14.44 -9.85 33.34
CA GLU A 2 13.40 -10.10 32.30
C GLU A 2 11.95 -9.83 32.74
N GLN A 3 11.66 -9.79 34.01
CA GLN A 3 10.28 -9.68 34.55
C GLN A 3 9.72 -8.25 34.68
N LEU A 4 10.50 -7.21 34.41
CA LEU A 4 10.08 -5.81 34.63
C LEU A 4 9.57 -5.08 33.37
N ILE A 5 9.65 -5.68 32.17
CA ILE A 5 9.33 -4.98 30.91
C ILE A 5 7.90 -5.28 30.42
N SER A 6 7.22 -6.30 30.94
CA SER A 6 6.08 -6.90 30.23
C SER A 6 4.68 -6.64 30.77
N THR A 7 4.47 -5.80 31.76
CA THR A 7 3.16 -5.74 32.46
C THR A 7 2.32 -4.50 32.18
N GLY A 8 2.68 -3.68 31.21
CA GLY A 8 1.83 -2.57 30.77
C GLY A 8 0.64 -3.06 29.94
N TRP A 9 -0.57 -2.56 30.22
CA TRP A 9 -1.77 -2.80 29.42
C TRP A 9 -1.53 -2.61 27.92
N TRP A 10 -0.62 -1.73 27.54
CA TRP A 10 -0.20 -1.46 26.15
C TRP A 10 0.30 -2.71 25.43
N ALA A 11 1.10 -3.54 26.09
CA ALA A 11 1.67 -4.73 25.47
C ALA A 11 0.61 -5.77 25.06
N HIS A 12 -0.54 -5.75 25.71
CA HIS A 12 -1.63 -6.70 25.51
C HIS A 12 -2.79 -6.15 24.66
N ILE A 13 -2.69 -4.92 24.14
CA ILE A 13 -3.73 -4.34 23.28
C ILE A 13 -4.13 -5.29 22.14
N PRO A 14 -3.19 -5.89 21.34
CA PRO A 14 -3.59 -6.74 20.23
C PRO A 14 -4.36 -7.99 20.65
N GLU A 15 -4.13 -8.50 21.85
CA GLU A 15 -4.83 -9.69 22.38
C GLU A 15 -6.30 -9.41 22.72
N HIS A 16 -6.65 -8.15 22.99
CA HIS A 16 -8.02 -7.74 23.31
C HIS A 16 -8.82 -7.22 22.09
N ILE A 17 -8.18 -7.10 20.92
CA ILE A 17 -8.85 -6.67 19.69
C ILE A 17 -9.53 -7.86 19.03
N ASN A 18 -10.84 -7.76 18.80
CA ASN A 18 -11.54 -8.71 17.95
C ASN A 18 -11.37 -8.32 16.48
N PRO A 19 -10.68 -9.11 15.65
CA PRO A 19 -10.51 -8.78 14.23
C PRO A 19 -11.80 -8.90 13.42
N VAL A 20 -12.83 -9.57 13.94
CA VAL A 20 -14.13 -9.73 13.30
C VAL A 20 -15.02 -8.54 13.63
N LEU A 21 -15.41 -7.77 12.61
CA LEU A 21 -16.34 -6.65 12.75
C LEU A 21 -17.76 -7.16 13.00
N VAL A 22 -18.22 -8.09 12.17
CA VAL A 22 -19.57 -8.68 12.28
C VAL A 22 -19.58 -10.11 11.73
N SER A 23 -20.41 -10.96 12.30
CA SER A 23 -20.60 -12.33 11.83
C SER A 23 -22.07 -12.62 11.54
N PHE A 24 -22.34 -13.19 10.36
CA PHE A 24 -23.65 -13.67 9.93
C PHE A 24 -23.57 -15.20 9.69
N GLY A 25 -23.82 -15.98 10.72
CA GLY A 25 -23.65 -17.43 10.65
C GLY A 25 -22.19 -17.79 10.37
N GLN A 26 -21.92 -18.40 9.22
CA GLN A 26 -20.56 -18.78 8.80
C GLN A 26 -19.78 -17.63 8.13
N PHE A 27 -20.45 -16.57 7.71
CA PHE A 27 -19.81 -15.43 7.06
C PHE A 27 -19.30 -14.45 8.11
N LYS A 28 -17.98 -14.18 8.07
CA LYS A 28 -17.30 -13.21 8.93
C LYS A 28 -16.80 -12.05 8.10
N VAL A 29 -17.12 -10.83 8.51
CA VAL A 29 -16.57 -9.60 7.96
C VAL A 29 -15.47 -9.13 8.91
N TYR A 30 -14.28 -8.97 8.38
CA TYR A 30 -13.11 -8.55 9.14
C TYR A 30 -12.87 -7.03 9.01
N TRP A 31 -12.40 -6.40 10.07
CA TRP A 31 -11.97 -5.00 10.05
C TRP A 31 -10.96 -4.72 8.94
N TYR A 32 -10.04 -5.66 8.72
CA TYR A 32 -9.04 -5.56 7.65
C TYR A 32 -9.68 -5.33 6.27
N GLY A 33 -10.75 -6.08 5.95
CA GLY A 33 -11.49 -5.90 4.71
C GLY A 33 -12.14 -4.51 4.57
N LEU A 34 -12.57 -3.91 5.69
CA LEU A 34 -13.16 -2.56 5.70
C LEU A 34 -12.09 -1.47 5.56
N MET A 35 -10.88 -1.68 6.07
CA MET A 35 -9.82 -0.67 6.01
C MET A 35 -9.38 -0.33 4.58
N TYR A 36 -9.47 -1.28 3.63
CA TYR A 36 -9.19 -0.98 2.23
C TYR A 36 -10.16 0.03 1.60
N PRO A 37 -11.48 -0.18 1.63
CA PRO A 37 -12.43 0.84 1.19
C PRO A 37 -12.23 2.18 1.89
N VAL A 38 -11.99 2.20 3.21
CA VAL A 38 -11.72 3.44 3.96
C VAL A 38 -10.47 4.14 3.43
N GLY A 39 -9.39 3.39 3.17
CA GLY A 39 -8.16 3.94 2.59
C GLY A 39 -8.38 4.52 1.19
N PHE A 40 -9.08 3.80 0.32
CA PHE A 40 -9.41 4.28 -1.03
C PHE A 40 -10.31 5.52 -1.00
N LEU A 41 -11.34 5.54 -0.17
CA LEU A 41 -12.22 6.70 -0.01
C LEU A 41 -11.47 7.90 0.57
N THR A 42 -10.57 7.68 1.54
CA THR A 42 -9.73 8.74 2.08
C THR A 42 -8.86 9.35 0.98
N ALA A 43 -8.19 8.53 0.19
CA ALA A 43 -7.37 9.01 -0.93
C ALA A 43 -8.23 9.75 -1.97
N PHE A 44 -9.40 9.22 -2.33
CA PHE A 44 -10.34 9.86 -3.25
C PHE A 44 -10.77 11.24 -2.75
N PHE A 45 -11.27 11.33 -1.52
CA PHE A 45 -11.75 12.61 -0.97
C PHE A 45 -10.63 13.63 -0.80
N LEU A 46 -9.40 13.23 -0.48
CA LEU A 46 -8.25 14.12 -0.45
C LEU A 46 -7.93 14.69 -1.84
N VAL A 47 -8.01 13.87 -2.88
CA VAL A 47 -7.79 14.34 -4.27
C VAL A 47 -8.93 15.28 -4.69
N ILE A 48 -10.19 14.96 -4.41
CA ILE A 48 -11.33 15.84 -4.71
C ILE A 48 -11.21 17.17 -3.93
N TYR A 49 -10.83 17.11 -2.66
CA TYR A 49 -10.56 18.32 -1.87
C TYR A 49 -9.50 19.19 -2.52
N ARG A 50 -8.40 18.59 -3.04
CA ARG A 50 -7.36 19.32 -3.77
C ARG A 50 -7.90 19.96 -5.04
N ILE A 51 -8.63 19.21 -5.85
CA ILE A 51 -9.22 19.74 -7.10
C ILE A 51 -10.04 21.00 -6.80
N ARG A 52 -10.92 20.94 -5.80
CA ARG A 52 -11.79 22.04 -5.44
C ARG A 52 -11.05 23.22 -4.81
N SER A 53 -10.22 22.95 -3.79
CA SER A 53 -9.56 23.98 -3.00
C SER A 53 -8.38 24.64 -3.70
N GLU A 54 -7.70 23.90 -4.59
CA GLU A 54 -6.53 24.39 -5.35
C GLU A 54 -6.93 24.78 -6.79
N LYS A 55 -8.24 24.68 -7.16
CA LYS A 55 -8.80 24.98 -8.48
C LYS A 55 -8.05 24.27 -9.63
N LEU A 56 -7.71 22.98 -9.43
CA LEU A 56 -6.94 22.21 -10.40
C LEU A 56 -7.74 21.97 -11.68
N ILE A 57 -7.04 21.92 -12.83
CA ILE A 57 -7.62 21.61 -14.14
C ILE A 57 -7.72 20.09 -14.27
N LEU A 58 -8.65 19.50 -13.53
CA LEU A 58 -8.95 18.08 -13.60
C LEU A 58 -10.42 17.90 -13.21
N GLU A 59 -11.15 17.14 -14.00
CA GLU A 59 -12.53 16.81 -13.69
C GLU A 59 -12.59 15.77 -12.55
N GLU A 60 -13.51 15.96 -11.60
CA GLU A 60 -13.72 15.01 -10.50
C GLU A 60 -14.12 13.62 -11.00
N SER A 61 -14.88 13.54 -12.09
CA SER A 61 -15.24 12.31 -12.78
C SER A 61 -14.02 11.49 -13.20
N THR A 62 -12.95 12.17 -13.64
CA THR A 62 -11.69 11.51 -14.03
C THR A 62 -11.03 10.80 -12.84
N VAL A 63 -11.10 11.38 -11.64
CA VAL A 63 -10.56 10.73 -10.43
C VAL A 63 -11.37 9.52 -10.05
N PHE A 64 -12.69 9.60 -10.17
CA PHE A 64 -13.59 8.47 -9.91
C PHE A 64 -13.33 7.32 -10.91
N ASP A 65 -13.24 7.65 -12.20
CA ASP A 65 -12.92 6.66 -13.23
C ASP A 65 -11.57 5.98 -12.97
N PHE A 66 -10.55 6.79 -12.61
CA PHE A 66 -9.23 6.23 -12.25
C PHE A 66 -9.29 5.33 -11.03
N LEU A 67 -10.07 5.70 -10.00
CA LEU A 67 -10.25 4.87 -8.81
C LEU A 67 -10.82 3.50 -9.18
N LEU A 68 -11.84 3.45 -10.02
CA LEU A 68 -12.41 2.18 -10.51
C LEU A 68 -11.38 1.37 -11.32
N TRP A 69 -10.64 2.03 -12.23
CA TRP A 69 -9.57 1.38 -12.99
C TRP A 69 -8.49 0.82 -12.08
N ALA A 70 -8.07 1.56 -11.06
CA ALA A 70 -7.07 1.15 -10.10
C ALA A 70 -7.52 -0.08 -9.31
N ILE A 71 -8.75 -0.07 -8.77
CA ILE A 71 -9.30 -1.21 -8.01
C ILE A 71 -9.37 -2.46 -8.87
N ILE A 72 -9.95 -2.35 -10.06
CA ILE A 72 -10.10 -3.48 -10.99
C ILE A 72 -8.72 -4.03 -11.38
N SER A 73 -7.79 -3.15 -11.77
CA SER A 73 -6.45 -3.58 -12.21
C SER A 73 -5.65 -4.23 -11.08
N VAL A 74 -5.75 -3.73 -9.85
CA VAL A 74 -5.09 -4.36 -8.68
C VAL A 74 -5.63 -5.76 -8.42
N ILE A 75 -6.95 -5.94 -8.43
CA ILE A 75 -7.58 -7.25 -8.20
C ILE A 75 -7.15 -8.26 -9.27
N PHE A 76 -7.30 -7.90 -10.55
CA PHE A 76 -6.90 -8.79 -11.66
C PHE A 76 -5.39 -9.02 -11.69
N GLY A 77 -4.59 -7.97 -11.50
CA GLY A 77 -3.14 -8.08 -11.50
C GLY A 77 -2.60 -8.92 -10.35
N ALA A 78 -3.16 -8.77 -9.15
CA ALA A 78 -2.79 -9.59 -8.00
C ALA A 78 -3.12 -11.07 -8.23
N ARG A 79 -4.27 -11.35 -8.87
CA ARG A 79 -4.66 -12.72 -9.19
C ARG A 79 -3.78 -13.33 -10.29
N ILE A 80 -3.57 -12.61 -11.39
CA ILE A 80 -2.69 -13.05 -12.48
C ILE A 80 -1.26 -13.25 -11.97
N GLY A 81 -0.77 -12.31 -11.17
CA GLY A 81 0.55 -12.41 -10.56
C GLY A 81 0.70 -13.66 -9.69
N HIS A 82 -0.32 -14.02 -8.91
CA HIS A 82 -0.31 -15.27 -8.14
C HIS A 82 -0.30 -16.49 -9.05
N VAL A 83 -1.17 -16.54 -10.06
CA VAL A 83 -1.24 -17.64 -11.04
C VAL A 83 0.11 -17.90 -11.70
N VAL A 84 0.80 -16.82 -12.10
CA VAL A 84 2.11 -16.92 -12.77
C VAL A 84 3.23 -17.33 -11.82
N SER A 85 3.20 -16.87 -10.56
CA SER A 85 4.28 -17.10 -9.60
C SER A 85 4.15 -18.38 -8.79
N SER A 86 2.94 -19.00 -8.69
CA SER A 86 2.73 -20.21 -7.89
C SER A 86 2.83 -21.50 -8.71
N ASP A 87 1.85 -21.77 -9.55
CA ASP A 87 1.80 -22.99 -10.38
C ASP A 87 1.07 -22.71 -11.68
N LEU A 88 1.79 -22.13 -12.65
CA LEU A 88 1.24 -21.80 -13.96
C LEU A 88 0.68 -23.03 -14.69
N SER A 89 1.35 -24.18 -14.58
CA SER A 89 0.93 -25.42 -15.25
C SER A 89 -0.41 -25.92 -14.74
N TYR A 90 -0.63 -25.87 -13.42
CA TYR A 90 -1.90 -26.23 -12.81
C TYR A 90 -3.05 -25.32 -13.29
N TYR A 91 -2.82 -24.02 -13.34
CA TYR A 91 -3.85 -23.05 -13.77
C TYR A 91 -4.11 -23.12 -15.28
N LEU A 92 -3.10 -23.42 -16.10
CA LEU A 92 -3.30 -23.67 -17.53
C LEU A 92 -4.14 -24.92 -17.79
N ALA A 93 -3.96 -25.97 -16.97
CA ALA A 93 -4.77 -27.18 -17.04
C ALA A 93 -6.20 -26.98 -16.48
N ASN A 94 -6.39 -25.98 -15.60
CA ASN A 94 -7.66 -25.68 -14.92
C ASN A 94 -8.01 -24.19 -14.99
N PRO A 95 -8.25 -23.61 -16.19
CA PRO A 95 -8.36 -22.15 -16.35
C PRO A 95 -9.52 -21.52 -15.57
N TRP A 96 -10.59 -22.25 -15.32
CA TRP A 96 -11.71 -21.79 -14.52
C TRP A 96 -11.33 -21.52 -13.04
N LYS A 97 -10.30 -22.18 -12.49
CA LYS A 97 -9.79 -21.94 -11.13
C LYS A 97 -9.06 -20.60 -10.98
N ILE A 98 -8.76 -19.92 -12.10
CA ILE A 98 -8.18 -18.56 -12.06
C ILE A 98 -9.17 -17.59 -11.42
N ILE A 99 -10.45 -17.70 -11.70
CA ILE A 99 -11.50 -16.77 -11.28
C ILE A 99 -12.55 -17.40 -10.35
N SER A 100 -12.61 -18.74 -10.25
CA SER A 100 -13.61 -19.42 -9.43
C SER A 100 -13.34 -19.24 -7.93
N PRO A 101 -14.34 -18.77 -7.16
CA PRO A 101 -14.26 -18.76 -5.71
C PRO A 101 -14.69 -20.08 -5.07
N PHE A 102 -14.93 -21.12 -5.90
CA PHE A 102 -15.39 -22.41 -5.43
C PHE A 102 -14.37 -23.52 -5.69
N ASP A 103 -14.21 -24.41 -4.73
CA ASP A 103 -13.53 -25.69 -4.91
C ASP A 103 -14.57 -26.80 -5.04
N PHE A 104 -14.39 -27.65 -6.06
CA PHE A 104 -15.27 -28.80 -6.35
C PHE A 104 -14.65 -30.12 -5.92
N THR A 105 -13.48 -30.11 -5.28
CA THR A 105 -12.79 -31.32 -4.80
C THR A 105 -13.50 -31.80 -3.54
N GLY A 106 -14.24 -32.92 -3.67
CA GLY A 106 -15.00 -33.49 -2.56
C GLY A 106 -16.36 -32.82 -2.25
N GLY A 107 -16.87 -31.96 -3.15
CA GLY A 107 -18.12 -31.23 -3.03
C GLY A 107 -17.99 -29.76 -3.35
N LEU A 108 -19.10 -29.01 -3.35
CA LEU A 108 -19.09 -27.57 -3.59
C LEU A 108 -18.71 -26.85 -2.29
N HIS A 109 -17.48 -26.36 -2.21
CA HIS A 109 -16.99 -25.56 -1.09
C HIS A 109 -16.67 -24.14 -1.54
N TYR A 110 -17.22 -23.14 -0.84
CA TYR A 110 -16.84 -21.75 -1.05
C TYR A 110 -15.49 -21.48 -0.35
N THR A 111 -14.45 -21.24 -1.14
CA THR A 111 -13.09 -20.97 -0.64
C THR A 111 -12.70 -19.50 -0.79
N GLY A 112 -13.51 -18.73 -1.51
CA GLY A 112 -13.12 -17.40 -1.97
C GLY A 112 -12.05 -17.48 -3.06
N ILE A 113 -11.58 -16.32 -3.53
CA ILE A 113 -10.44 -16.26 -4.46
C ILE A 113 -9.16 -16.27 -3.64
N LEU A 114 -8.62 -17.49 -3.42
CA LEU A 114 -7.38 -17.69 -2.67
C LEU A 114 -6.15 -17.38 -3.53
N GLY A 115 -5.17 -16.74 -2.92
CA GLY A 115 -3.89 -16.41 -3.56
C GLY A 115 -3.95 -15.11 -4.36
N MET A 116 -3.29 -14.10 -3.80
CA MET A 116 -3.15 -12.75 -4.37
C MET A 116 -1.68 -12.33 -4.26
N SER A 117 -1.08 -11.92 -5.38
CA SER A 117 0.30 -11.44 -5.41
C SER A 117 0.32 -9.93 -5.25
N TYR A 118 1.00 -9.44 -4.21
CA TYR A 118 1.23 -8.00 -4.04
C TYR A 118 1.94 -7.38 -5.24
N HIS A 119 3.01 -8.03 -5.73
CA HIS A 119 3.78 -7.55 -6.87
C HIS A 119 2.95 -7.51 -8.15
N GLY A 120 2.12 -8.54 -8.39
CA GLY A 120 1.20 -8.56 -9.54
C GLY A 120 0.21 -7.40 -9.50
N GLY A 121 -0.36 -7.10 -8.33
CA GLY A 121 -1.25 -5.96 -8.14
C GLY A 121 -0.55 -4.62 -8.36
N ALA A 122 0.66 -4.45 -7.83
CA ALA A 122 1.44 -3.22 -7.98
C ALA A 122 1.84 -2.95 -9.45
N ILE A 123 2.32 -3.98 -10.16
CA ILE A 123 2.66 -3.87 -11.59
C ILE A 123 1.42 -3.50 -12.41
N ALA A 124 0.30 -4.18 -12.18
CA ALA A 124 -0.95 -3.90 -12.88
C ALA A 124 -1.46 -2.48 -12.61
N LEU A 125 -1.33 -1.97 -11.38
CA LEU A 125 -1.68 -0.60 -11.04
C LEU A 125 -0.84 0.41 -11.84
N VAL A 126 0.47 0.22 -11.93
CA VAL A 126 1.37 1.10 -12.69
C VAL A 126 1.04 1.08 -14.18
N LEU A 127 0.84 -0.12 -14.75
CA LEU A 127 0.47 -0.26 -16.16
C LEU A 127 -0.89 0.38 -16.45
N SER A 128 -1.86 0.15 -15.59
CA SER A 128 -3.20 0.74 -15.64
C SER A 128 -3.15 2.27 -15.56
N TYR A 129 -2.33 2.81 -14.68
CA TYR A 129 -2.11 4.26 -14.57
C TYR A 129 -1.57 4.86 -15.86
N ILE A 130 -0.53 4.25 -16.45
CA ILE A 130 0.06 4.71 -17.71
C ILE A 130 -0.98 4.66 -18.86
N LEU A 131 -1.68 3.53 -18.95
CA LEU A 131 -2.70 3.32 -19.97
C LEU A 131 -3.88 4.30 -19.80
N PHE A 132 -4.34 4.52 -18.57
CA PHE A 132 -5.40 5.46 -18.27
C PHE A 132 -5.02 6.89 -18.69
N CYS A 133 -3.84 7.36 -18.31
CA CYS A 133 -3.35 8.67 -18.71
C CYS A 133 -3.23 8.80 -20.25
N TYR A 134 -2.77 7.75 -20.91
CA TYR A 134 -2.67 7.73 -22.38
C TYR A 134 -4.04 7.83 -23.07
N ILE A 135 -5.00 7.01 -22.65
CA ILE A 135 -6.37 6.98 -23.24
C ILE A 135 -7.09 8.31 -22.98
N ARG A 136 -6.98 8.85 -21.75
CA ARG A 136 -7.65 10.08 -21.36
C ARG A 136 -6.90 11.34 -21.80
N LYS A 137 -5.71 11.21 -22.43
CA LYS A 137 -4.82 12.32 -22.84
C LYS A 137 -4.46 13.25 -21.70
N ILE A 138 -4.26 12.68 -20.48
CA ILE A 138 -3.89 13.41 -19.28
C ILE A 138 -2.37 13.41 -19.15
N ASN A 139 -1.80 14.55 -18.75
CA ASN A 139 -0.38 14.61 -18.44
C ASN A 139 -0.09 13.76 -17.19
N HIS A 140 0.62 12.65 -17.39
CA HIS A 140 0.89 11.68 -16.33
C HIS A 140 1.73 12.27 -15.17
N TRP A 141 2.62 13.22 -15.42
CA TRP A 141 3.37 13.85 -14.34
C TRP A 141 2.50 14.75 -13.45
N GLN A 142 1.61 15.53 -14.08
CA GLN A 142 0.65 16.36 -13.33
C GLN A 142 -0.31 15.49 -12.52
N PHE A 143 -0.87 14.46 -13.14
CA PHE A 143 -1.80 13.58 -12.48
C PHE A 143 -1.13 12.79 -11.33
N ALA A 144 0.11 12.32 -11.53
CA ALA A 144 0.90 11.72 -10.46
C ALA A 144 1.09 12.66 -9.27
N ASP A 145 1.45 13.92 -9.51
CA ASP A 145 1.64 14.91 -8.45
C ASP A 145 0.33 15.26 -7.72
N ILE A 146 -0.80 15.20 -8.41
CA ILE A 146 -2.11 15.41 -7.78
C ILE A 146 -2.46 14.25 -6.84
N VAL A 147 -2.20 13.01 -7.25
CA VAL A 147 -2.58 11.81 -6.50
C VAL A 147 -1.57 11.44 -5.41
N ALA A 148 -0.28 11.67 -5.66
CA ALA A 148 0.81 11.22 -4.78
C ALA A 148 0.64 11.53 -3.28
N PRO A 149 0.19 12.73 -2.84
CA PRO A 149 -0.01 12.98 -1.41
C PRO A 149 -1.12 12.14 -0.77
N ALA A 150 -2.09 11.71 -1.54
CA ALA A 150 -3.22 10.93 -1.02
C ALA A 150 -2.88 9.44 -0.80
N ILE A 151 -1.86 8.93 -1.51
CA ILE A 151 -1.44 7.52 -1.42
C ILE A 151 -1.07 7.13 0.01
N PRO A 152 -0.13 7.82 0.71
CA PRO A 152 0.25 7.45 2.07
C PRO A 152 -0.88 7.61 3.09
N ALA A 153 -1.79 8.56 2.89
CA ALA A 153 -2.97 8.70 3.74
C ALA A 153 -3.87 7.46 3.66
N GLY A 154 -4.12 6.95 2.46
CA GLY A 154 -4.87 5.70 2.26
C GLY A 154 -4.14 4.48 2.81
N TYR A 155 -2.82 4.41 2.60
CA TYR A 155 -1.96 3.33 3.11
C TYR A 155 -2.02 3.15 4.63
N THR A 156 -2.13 4.26 5.38
CA THR A 156 -2.28 4.25 6.84
C THR A 156 -3.37 3.28 7.30
N PHE A 157 -4.53 3.32 6.64
CA PHE A 157 -5.66 2.45 7.02
C PHE A 157 -5.38 0.97 6.77
N GLY A 158 -4.69 0.63 5.69
CA GLY A 158 -4.26 -0.74 5.43
C GLY A 158 -3.36 -1.27 6.57
N ARG A 159 -2.44 -0.46 7.08
CA ARG A 159 -1.55 -0.84 8.19
C ARG A 159 -2.27 -0.93 9.53
N ILE A 160 -3.22 -0.04 9.78
CA ILE A 160 -4.12 -0.17 10.94
C ILE A 160 -4.94 -1.47 10.83
N GLY A 161 -5.40 -1.83 9.64
CA GLY A 161 -6.08 -3.10 9.40
C GLY A 161 -5.21 -4.32 9.71
N ASN A 162 -3.93 -4.32 9.29
CA ASN A 162 -2.98 -5.38 9.66
C ASN A 162 -2.76 -5.47 11.17
N PHE A 163 -2.69 -4.32 11.86
CA PHE A 163 -2.56 -4.28 13.31
C PHE A 163 -3.78 -4.89 14.02
N ILE A 164 -4.99 -4.50 13.62
CA ILE A 164 -6.24 -5.04 14.16
C ILE A 164 -6.34 -6.55 13.90
N ASN A 165 -5.85 -7.02 12.74
CA ASN A 165 -5.83 -8.43 12.37
C ASN A 165 -4.72 -9.22 13.10
N GLY A 166 -3.80 -8.53 13.78
CA GLY A 166 -2.69 -9.14 14.53
C GLY A 166 -1.61 -9.76 13.64
N GLU A 167 -1.52 -9.35 12.36
CA GLU A 167 -0.61 -9.92 11.37
C GLU A 167 0.51 -8.94 10.97
N LEU A 168 1.58 -9.45 10.34
CA LEU A 168 2.71 -8.65 9.83
C LEU A 168 3.43 -7.83 10.92
N TYR A 169 3.48 -8.35 12.13
CA TYR A 169 4.27 -7.78 13.23
C TYR A 169 5.78 -7.87 12.96
N GLY A 170 6.57 -7.22 13.80
CA GLY A 170 8.02 -7.18 13.68
C GLY A 170 8.74 -8.27 14.49
N LYS A 171 10.07 -8.20 14.44
CA LYS A 171 10.97 -9.09 15.18
C LYS A 171 10.74 -9.00 16.69
N VAL A 172 11.25 -9.99 17.39
CA VAL A 172 11.30 -9.99 18.87
C VAL A 172 12.03 -8.76 19.37
N THR A 173 11.51 -8.15 20.43
CA THR A 173 12.08 -6.93 21.00
C THR A 173 12.04 -6.96 22.53
N THR A 174 12.90 -6.17 23.15
CA THR A 174 12.88 -5.90 24.59
C THR A 174 12.45 -4.46 24.88
N LEU A 175 12.02 -3.72 23.88
CA LEU A 175 11.63 -2.32 24.01
C LEU A 175 10.32 -2.18 24.79
N PRO A 176 10.14 -1.12 25.61
CA PRO A 176 8.99 -0.97 26.51
C PRO A 176 7.65 -0.79 25.78
N TRP A 177 7.66 -0.51 24.48
CA TRP A 177 6.47 -0.40 23.63
C TRP A 177 6.23 -1.62 22.74
N GLY A 178 6.96 -2.72 22.95
CA GLY A 178 6.67 -4.00 22.31
C GLY A 178 5.27 -4.50 22.67
N MET A 179 4.71 -5.37 21.83
CA MET A 179 3.37 -5.92 21.99
C MET A 179 3.34 -7.42 21.78
N TYR A 180 2.38 -8.10 22.43
CA TYR A 180 2.06 -9.50 22.20
C TYR A 180 0.97 -9.60 21.13
N PHE A 181 1.23 -10.44 20.12
CA PHE A 181 0.27 -10.66 19.03
C PHE A 181 -0.32 -12.05 19.10
N PRO A 182 -1.66 -12.21 19.05
CA PRO A 182 -2.31 -13.52 19.11
C PRO A 182 -1.89 -14.48 17.99
N ALA A 183 -1.48 -13.95 16.85
CA ALA A 183 -1.00 -14.73 15.73
C ALA A 183 0.47 -15.19 15.86
N ASP A 184 1.21 -14.72 16.87
CA ASP A 184 2.58 -15.17 17.13
C ASP A 184 2.57 -16.50 17.92
N PRO A 185 3.00 -17.63 17.30
CA PRO A 185 3.03 -18.92 17.97
C PRO A 185 4.04 -18.97 19.13
N THR A 186 4.99 -18.04 19.17
CA THR A 186 6.06 -17.99 20.17
C THR A 186 5.68 -17.17 21.40
N HIS A 187 4.57 -16.41 21.35
CA HIS A 187 4.12 -15.50 22.44
C HIS A 187 5.23 -14.61 22.99
N GLN A 188 6.08 -14.10 22.09
CA GLN A 188 7.17 -13.19 22.46
C GLN A 188 6.76 -11.73 22.26
N LEU A 189 7.44 -10.84 22.98
CA LEU A 189 7.25 -9.41 22.79
C LEU A 189 7.81 -8.98 21.43
N ARG A 190 6.97 -8.40 20.57
CA ARG A 190 7.29 -8.06 19.19
C ARG A 190 7.21 -6.57 18.92
N HIS A 191 7.98 -6.09 17.94
CA HIS A 191 7.78 -4.75 17.41
C HIS A 191 6.41 -4.62 16.77
N PRO A 192 5.57 -3.62 17.10
CA PRO A 192 4.34 -3.31 16.38
C PRO A 192 4.68 -2.59 15.06
N SER A 193 5.34 -3.30 14.13
CA SER A 193 5.85 -2.73 12.88
C SER A 193 4.73 -2.13 12.02
N GLN A 194 3.52 -2.66 12.10
CA GLN A 194 2.34 -2.11 11.42
C GLN A 194 2.07 -0.67 11.84
N LEU A 195 2.24 -0.34 13.14
CA LEU A 195 2.06 1.02 13.64
C LEU A 195 3.19 1.94 13.20
N TYR A 196 4.44 1.43 13.13
CA TYR A 196 5.55 2.21 12.58
C TYR A 196 5.33 2.53 11.11
N GLU A 197 4.87 1.56 10.32
CA GLU A 197 4.54 1.72 8.92
C GLU A 197 3.37 2.71 8.75
N ALA A 198 2.29 2.58 9.54
CA ALA A 198 1.17 3.51 9.52
C ALA A 198 1.60 4.95 9.84
N PHE A 199 2.48 5.11 10.81
CA PHE A 199 2.95 6.43 11.23
C PHE A 199 3.96 7.02 10.24
N LEU A 200 5.02 6.32 9.88
CA LEU A 200 6.11 6.85 9.07
C LEU A 200 5.77 6.85 7.57
N GLU A 201 5.39 5.69 7.01
CA GLU A 201 5.04 5.54 5.60
C GLU A 201 3.67 6.13 5.27
N GLY A 202 2.77 6.18 6.26
CA GLY A 202 1.45 6.77 6.15
C GLY A 202 1.43 8.24 6.55
N ILE A 203 1.29 8.54 7.85
CA ILE A 203 1.00 9.89 8.36
C ILE A 203 2.14 10.87 8.07
N VAL A 204 3.38 10.55 8.45
CA VAL A 204 4.53 11.47 8.29
C VAL A 204 4.77 11.78 6.82
N LEU A 205 4.80 10.76 5.97
CA LEU A 205 4.99 10.95 4.54
C LEU A 205 3.83 11.74 3.91
N PHE A 206 2.59 11.47 4.32
CA PHE A 206 1.44 12.28 3.91
C PHE A 206 1.63 13.75 4.26
N LEU A 207 1.99 14.08 5.50
CA LEU A 207 2.16 15.47 5.95
C LEU A 207 3.27 16.19 5.17
N ILE A 208 4.40 15.51 4.91
CA ILE A 208 5.49 16.06 4.09
C ILE A 208 4.99 16.38 2.68
N LEU A 209 4.35 15.40 2.01
CA LEU A 209 3.85 15.59 0.65
C LEU A 209 2.73 16.63 0.58
N TRP A 210 1.86 16.65 1.59
CA TRP A 210 0.79 17.64 1.69
C TRP A 210 1.32 19.06 1.85
N HIS A 211 2.37 19.23 2.63
CA HIS A 211 3.04 20.53 2.76
C HIS A 211 3.72 20.94 1.44
N LEU A 212 4.39 20.02 0.77
CA LEU A 212 5.14 20.28 -0.45
C LEU A 212 4.29 20.37 -1.72
N ARG A 213 3.01 19.95 -1.70
CA ARG A 213 2.14 19.84 -2.87
C ARG A 213 1.99 21.14 -3.70
N LYS A 214 2.20 22.28 -3.08
CA LYS A 214 2.13 23.61 -3.74
C LYS A 214 3.46 24.11 -4.30
N LYS A 215 4.54 23.33 -4.19
CA LYS A 215 5.84 23.70 -4.77
C LYS A 215 5.81 23.47 -6.28
N LYS A 216 6.14 24.53 -7.04
CA LYS A 216 6.02 24.57 -8.51
C LYS A 216 7.39 24.50 -9.19
N TRP A 217 8.25 23.57 -8.78
CA TRP A 217 9.57 23.47 -9.39
C TRP A 217 9.52 22.78 -10.75
N PHE A 218 8.86 21.63 -10.83
CA PHE A 218 8.60 20.86 -12.06
C PHE A 218 7.47 19.85 -11.81
N ASN A 219 6.80 19.40 -12.89
CA ASN A 219 5.80 18.35 -12.77
C ASN A 219 6.49 16.99 -12.59
N GLY A 220 6.05 16.20 -11.61
CA GLY A 220 6.65 14.95 -11.14
C GLY A 220 7.40 15.09 -9.81
N LEU A 221 7.48 16.32 -9.25
CA LEU A 221 8.18 16.58 -7.99
C LEU A 221 7.59 15.80 -6.82
N THR A 222 6.27 15.90 -6.62
CA THR A 222 5.61 15.30 -5.47
C THR A 222 5.66 13.77 -5.55
N MET A 223 5.51 13.22 -6.76
CA MET A 223 5.67 11.79 -6.99
C MET A 223 7.12 11.33 -6.73
N SER A 224 8.12 12.11 -7.16
CA SER A 224 9.53 11.80 -6.88
C SER A 224 9.80 11.75 -5.38
N ILE A 225 9.31 12.74 -4.63
CA ILE A 225 9.47 12.79 -3.17
C ILE A 225 8.74 11.61 -2.50
N TYR A 226 7.56 11.24 -3.00
CA TYR A 226 6.85 10.04 -2.53
C TYR A 226 7.70 8.78 -2.70
N LEU A 227 8.22 8.54 -3.90
CA LEU A 227 9.03 7.34 -4.19
C LEU A 227 10.29 7.28 -3.33
N ILE A 228 10.99 8.41 -3.18
CA ILE A 228 12.21 8.49 -2.36
C ILE A 228 11.84 8.31 -0.87
N GLY A 229 10.86 9.05 -0.38
CA GLY A 229 10.47 9.03 1.04
C GLY A 229 9.95 7.66 1.47
N TYR A 230 9.04 7.08 0.69
CA TYR A 230 8.54 5.72 0.96
C TYR A 230 9.68 4.69 0.89
N GLY A 231 10.49 4.74 -0.17
CA GLY A 231 11.62 3.81 -0.34
C GLY A 231 12.60 3.87 0.82
N VAL A 232 12.98 5.09 1.28
CA VAL A 232 13.88 5.26 2.43
C VAL A 232 13.25 4.69 3.70
N ILE A 233 12.03 5.07 4.04
CA ILE A 233 11.36 4.62 5.26
C ILE A 233 11.19 3.11 5.23
N ARG A 234 10.69 2.56 4.12
CA ARG A 234 10.47 1.13 3.94
C ARG A 234 11.75 0.31 4.04
N PHE A 235 12.85 0.80 3.48
CA PHE A 235 14.15 0.14 3.56
C PHE A 235 14.59 -0.07 5.01
N PHE A 236 14.44 0.95 5.86
CA PHE A 236 14.82 0.85 7.26
C PHE A 236 13.83 0.05 8.11
N ILE A 237 12.52 0.20 7.89
CA ILE A 237 11.51 -0.58 8.62
C ILE A 237 11.70 -2.08 8.37
N GLU A 238 12.15 -2.49 7.19
CA GLU A 238 12.32 -3.90 6.87
C GLU A 238 13.35 -4.61 7.76
N PHE A 239 14.31 -3.90 8.35
CA PHE A 239 15.22 -4.48 9.34
C PHE A 239 14.55 -4.92 10.64
N ILE A 240 13.41 -4.29 10.96
CA ILE A 240 12.65 -4.55 12.21
C ILE A 240 11.47 -5.51 11.95
N ARG A 241 11.06 -5.70 10.69
CA ARG A 241 9.98 -6.62 10.35
C ARG A 241 10.40 -8.07 10.55
N GLU A 242 9.43 -8.89 10.99
CA GLU A 242 9.60 -10.34 10.98
C GLU A 242 9.67 -10.82 9.53
N GLN A 243 10.67 -11.62 9.25
CA GLN A 243 10.85 -12.23 7.93
C GLN A 243 10.29 -13.64 7.96
N LEU A 244 9.61 -14.04 6.90
CA LEU A 244 9.19 -15.42 6.74
C LEU A 244 10.43 -16.32 6.59
N GLU A 245 10.36 -17.55 7.12
CA GLU A 245 11.48 -18.51 7.13
C GLU A 245 12.13 -18.74 5.76
N PHE A 246 11.37 -18.53 4.68
CA PHE A 246 11.83 -18.69 3.29
C PHE A 246 12.21 -17.38 2.61
N THR A 247 12.45 -16.31 3.37
CA THR A 247 12.85 -15.02 2.76
C THR A 247 14.28 -15.11 2.23
N GLU A 248 14.44 -15.08 0.90
CA GLU A 248 15.73 -15.02 0.27
C GLU A 248 16.44 -13.71 0.61
N LEU A 249 17.69 -13.81 1.08
CA LEU A 249 18.54 -12.67 1.33
C LEU A 249 19.53 -12.48 0.18
N TYR A 250 19.43 -11.37 -0.50
CA TYR A 250 20.42 -10.96 -1.51
C TYR A 250 21.65 -10.41 -0.79
N PHE A 251 22.83 -10.81 -1.26
CA PHE A 251 24.13 -10.47 -0.64
C PHE A 251 24.22 -10.84 0.85
N GLY A 252 23.36 -11.71 1.36
CA GLY A 252 23.33 -12.18 2.73
C GLY A 252 22.69 -11.24 3.76
N PHE A 253 22.22 -10.05 3.39
CA PHE A 253 21.70 -9.07 4.35
C PHE A 253 20.51 -8.22 3.92
N ILE A 254 20.12 -8.19 2.63
CA ILE A 254 18.95 -7.48 2.12
C ILE A 254 17.97 -8.43 1.47
N ASN A 255 16.67 -8.19 1.69
CA ASN A 255 15.60 -8.96 1.09
C ASN A 255 14.99 -8.24 -0.13
N LEU A 256 14.06 -8.92 -0.83
CA LEU A 256 13.39 -8.38 -2.01
C LEU A 256 12.69 -7.03 -1.74
N ALA A 257 12.07 -6.84 -0.57
CA ALA A 257 11.39 -5.59 -0.24
C ALA A 257 12.38 -4.42 -0.13
N GLN A 258 13.58 -4.67 0.40
CA GLN A 258 14.65 -3.68 0.46
C GLN A 258 15.22 -3.38 -0.94
N VAL A 259 15.37 -4.38 -1.80
CA VAL A 259 15.76 -4.18 -3.20
C VAL A 259 14.74 -3.31 -3.94
N MET A 260 13.45 -3.61 -3.78
CA MET A 260 12.37 -2.79 -4.36
C MET A 260 12.36 -1.35 -3.80
N SER A 261 12.65 -1.18 -2.51
CA SER A 261 12.79 0.13 -1.88
C SER A 261 13.94 0.94 -2.48
N LEU A 262 15.08 0.34 -2.70
CA LEU A 262 16.22 0.98 -3.39
C LEU A 262 15.86 1.34 -4.83
N LEU A 263 15.15 0.46 -5.54
CA LEU A 263 14.67 0.74 -6.90
C LEU A 263 13.72 1.96 -6.91
N MET A 264 12.81 2.06 -5.95
CA MET A 264 11.93 3.23 -5.83
C MET A 264 12.71 4.52 -5.59
N ILE A 265 13.74 4.49 -4.74
CA ILE A 265 14.63 5.64 -4.50
C ILE A 265 15.34 6.03 -5.80
N VAL A 266 15.92 5.07 -6.52
CA VAL A 266 16.62 5.31 -7.79
C VAL A 266 15.67 5.90 -8.84
N ILE A 267 14.46 5.36 -8.97
CA ILE A 267 13.43 5.90 -9.88
C ILE A 267 13.05 7.34 -9.48
N GLY A 268 12.79 7.58 -8.20
CA GLY A 268 12.44 8.91 -7.70
C GLY A 268 13.55 9.95 -7.97
N LEU A 269 14.80 9.60 -7.70
CA LEU A 269 15.97 10.43 -8.03
C LEU A 269 16.12 10.62 -9.53
N GLY A 270 15.93 9.57 -10.33
CA GLY A 270 15.96 9.64 -11.79
C GLY A 270 14.92 10.61 -12.35
N ILE A 271 13.66 10.52 -11.88
CA ILE A 271 12.61 11.48 -12.26
C ILE A 271 13.03 12.90 -11.90
N MET A 272 13.54 13.12 -10.69
CA MET A 272 13.97 14.43 -10.22
C MET A 272 15.09 15.02 -11.10
N LEU A 273 16.11 14.21 -11.42
CA LEU A 273 17.24 14.63 -12.26
C LEU A 273 16.83 14.93 -13.71
N ILE A 274 15.94 14.11 -14.30
CA ILE A 274 15.49 14.27 -15.69
C ILE A 274 14.51 15.42 -15.84
N ARG A 275 13.69 15.69 -14.79
CA ARG A 275 12.59 16.65 -14.86
C ARG A 275 12.93 18.03 -14.30
N LYS A 276 13.96 18.19 -13.47
CA LYS A 276 14.29 19.46 -12.80
C LYS A 276 14.44 20.66 -13.74
N ASP A 277 14.94 20.43 -14.97
CA ASP A 277 15.16 21.45 -15.97
C ASP A 277 14.02 21.55 -17.01
N ARG A 278 12.93 20.81 -16.81
CA ARG A 278 11.74 20.88 -17.66
C ARG A 278 10.80 21.99 -17.17
N PRO A 279 10.17 22.74 -18.10
CA PRO A 279 9.24 23.77 -17.69
C PRO A 279 8.09 23.17 -16.86
N TYR A 280 7.72 23.89 -15.80
CA TYR A 280 6.51 23.57 -15.07
C TYR A 280 5.30 23.84 -15.98
N LEU A 281 4.42 22.85 -16.12
CA LEU A 281 3.16 23.03 -16.81
C LEU A 281 2.08 23.40 -15.81
N PRO A 282 1.28 24.45 -16.06
CA PRO A 282 0.24 24.88 -15.14
C PRO A 282 -0.75 23.76 -14.80
N ILE A 283 -1.12 23.69 -13.54
CA ILE A 283 -2.10 22.72 -13.02
C ILE A 283 -3.43 23.44 -12.71
N THR A 284 -3.39 24.77 -12.57
CA THR A 284 -4.58 25.59 -12.31
C THR A 284 -4.91 26.51 -13.48
N ARG A 285 -6.18 26.95 -13.59
CA ARG A 285 -6.59 27.90 -14.62
C ARG A 285 -5.91 29.26 -14.45
N GLU A 286 -5.75 29.70 -13.21
CA GLU A 286 -5.08 30.96 -12.88
C GLU A 286 -3.62 30.98 -13.38
N GLU A 287 -2.93 29.84 -13.35
CA GLU A 287 -1.55 29.70 -13.84
C GLU A 287 -1.43 29.64 -15.37
N GLN A 288 -2.54 29.45 -16.08
CA GLN A 288 -2.54 29.45 -17.57
C GLN A 288 -2.74 30.85 -18.15
N GLU A 289 -3.27 31.78 -17.33
CA GLU A 289 -3.57 33.16 -17.76
C GLU A 289 -2.42 34.15 -17.44
N GLU A 290 -1.43 33.73 -16.64
CA GLU A 290 -0.16 34.44 -16.40
C GLU A 290 0.89 34.06 -17.48
#